data_b17ba9d7ebc800618268b6ce45a3ec1e
#
_entry.id   b17ba9d7ebc800618268b6ce45a3ec1e
#
_cell.length_a   1.000
_cell.length_b   1.000
_cell.length_c   1.000
_cell.angle_alpha   90.00
_cell.angle_beta   90.00
_cell.angle_gamma   90.00
#
_symmetry.space_group_name_H-M   'P 1'
#
loop_
_entity.id
_entity.type
_entity.pdbx_description
1 polymer ?
#
loop_
_entity_poly.entity_id
_entity_poly.type
_entity_poly.pdbx_seq_one_letter_code
_entity_poly.pdbx_strand_id
1 'polypeptide(L)'
;MTWADLNGVVCFRRATTKTKTTRQVPTSPRLAEALAAYRIAWTDEHGHQPAPSERLFPAMGSTTQPMTRQAADKALRSICSALGLQGVSTHSFRRSLAQSAVRRGVPLHVVQRVTGHKSLGSLGEYLDASEAEVLEAIG
;
A
#
# COMPACT_ATOMS: atom_id res chain seq x y z
N MET A 1 1.45 -12.11 -1.58
CA MET A 1 2.18 -11.41 -2.65
C MET A 1 3.56 -12.03 -2.79
N THR A 2 3.99 -12.30 -3.99
CA THR A 2 5.30 -12.84 -4.35
C THR A 2 6.05 -11.82 -5.21
N TRP A 3 7.32 -12.07 -5.49
CA TRP A 3 8.10 -11.21 -6.38
C TRP A 3 7.56 -11.20 -7.82
N ALA A 4 6.92 -12.28 -8.28
CA ALA A 4 6.23 -12.31 -9.58
C ALA A 4 5.04 -11.34 -9.69
N ASP A 5 4.51 -10.86 -8.56
CA ASP A 5 3.41 -9.89 -8.55
C ASP A 5 3.88 -8.44 -8.81
N LEU A 6 5.20 -8.24 -8.98
CA LEU A 6 5.85 -6.96 -9.23
C LEU A 6 6.53 -6.96 -10.62
N ASN A 7 5.85 -6.53 -11.65
CA ASN A 7 6.39 -6.41 -13.00
C ASN A 7 5.90 -5.12 -13.67
N GLY A 8 6.48 -3.99 -13.28
CA GLY A 8 6.02 -2.65 -13.69
C GLY A 8 4.65 -2.27 -13.12
N VAL A 9 3.94 -3.23 -12.55
CA VAL A 9 2.68 -3.08 -11.81
C VAL A 9 2.73 -3.88 -10.52
N VAL A 10 1.97 -3.45 -9.52
CA VAL A 10 1.68 -4.25 -8.32
C VAL A 10 0.39 -5.01 -8.56
N CYS A 11 0.47 -6.34 -8.60
CA CYS A 11 -0.69 -7.20 -8.84
C CYS A 11 -1.28 -7.71 -7.51
N PHE A 12 -2.52 -7.34 -7.22
CA PHE A 12 -3.30 -7.87 -6.10
C PHE A 12 -4.20 -8.99 -6.63
N ARG A 13 -3.79 -10.23 -6.42
CA ARG A 13 -4.51 -11.40 -6.95
C ARG A 13 -5.85 -11.62 -6.24
N ARG A 14 -6.87 -12.03 -6.98
CA ARG A 14 -8.22 -12.37 -6.48
C ARG A 14 -8.19 -13.26 -5.24
N ALA A 15 -7.35 -14.29 -5.23
CA ALA A 15 -7.25 -15.25 -4.12
C ALA A 15 -6.82 -14.61 -2.79
N THR A 16 -6.15 -13.44 -2.81
CA THR A 16 -5.62 -12.77 -1.63
C THR A 16 -6.38 -11.49 -1.27
N THR A 17 -7.41 -11.13 -2.03
CA THR A 17 -8.18 -9.89 -1.81
C THR A 17 -9.56 -10.20 -1.21
N LYS A 18 -10.01 -9.38 -0.26
CA LYS A 18 -11.36 -9.48 0.32
C LYS A 18 -12.47 -9.26 -0.73
N THR A 19 -12.17 -8.50 -1.77
CA THR A 19 -13.11 -8.20 -2.86
C THR A 19 -13.20 -9.30 -3.90
N LYS A 20 -12.35 -10.32 -3.80
CA LYS A 20 -12.24 -11.43 -4.77
C LYS A 20 -12.13 -10.96 -6.22
N THR A 21 -11.45 -9.84 -6.45
CA THR A 21 -11.13 -9.30 -7.77
C THR A 21 -9.62 -9.12 -7.90
N THR A 22 -9.07 -9.43 -9.07
CA THR A 22 -7.67 -9.12 -9.38
C THR A 22 -7.58 -7.64 -9.73
N ARG A 23 -6.63 -6.94 -9.13
CA ARG A 23 -6.37 -5.53 -9.37
C ARG A 23 -4.89 -5.31 -9.64
N GLN A 24 -4.61 -4.48 -10.62
CA GLN A 24 -3.25 -4.04 -10.94
C GLN A 24 -3.14 -2.53 -10.76
N VAL A 25 -2.06 -2.09 -10.14
CA VAL A 25 -1.74 -0.68 -9.94
C VAL A 25 -0.35 -0.44 -10.52
N PRO A 26 -0.17 0.54 -11.40
CA PRO A 26 1.15 0.89 -11.92
C PRO A 26 2.13 1.24 -10.80
N THR A 27 3.37 0.82 -10.97
CA THR A 27 4.45 1.14 -10.03
C THR A 27 4.94 2.56 -10.30
N SER A 28 4.85 3.45 -9.32
CA SER A 28 5.43 4.79 -9.43
C SER A 28 6.98 4.72 -9.39
N PRO A 29 7.70 5.71 -9.95
CA PRO A 29 9.17 5.75 -9.87
C PRO A 29 9.69 5.62 -8.42
N ARG A 30 9.08 6.35 -7.49
CA ARG A 30 9.44 6.29 -6.06
C ARG A 30 9.22 4.90 -5.45
N LEU A 31 8.14 4.21 -5.83
CA LEU A 31 7.89 2.84 -5.37
C LEU A 31 8.88 1.86 -6.01
N ALA A 32 9.23 2.06 -7.29
CA ALA A 32 10.23 1.23 -7.96
C ALA A 32 11.60 1.33 -7.29
N GLU A 33 12.05 2.53 -6.94
CA GLU A 33 13.29 2.77 -6.17
C GLU A 33 13.26 2.08 -4.81
N ALA A 34 12.15 2.22 -4.07
CA ALA A 34 11.99 1.58 -2.76
C ALA A 34 12.01 0.04 -2.87
N LEU A 35 11.40 -0.51 -3.91
CA LEU A 35 11.40 -1.96 -4.17
C LEU A 35 12.78 -2.46 -4.59
N ALA A 36 13.54 -1.67 -5.35
CA ALA A 36 14.93 -2.00 -5.72
C ALA A 36 15.83 -2.04 -4.48
N ALA A 37 15.75 -1.03 -3.61
CA ALA A 37 16.47 -1.01 -2.35
C ALA A 37 16.07 -2.18 -1.42
N TYR A 38 14.78 -2.46 -1.35
CA TYR A 38 14.27 -3.59 -0.57
C TYR A 38 14.76 -4.93 -1.12
N ARG A 39 14.87 -5.09 -2.45
CA ARG A 39 15.40 -6.30 -3.08
C ARG A 39 16.85 -6.57 -2.67
N ILE A 40 17.66 -5.53 -2.56
CA ILE A 40 19.05 -5.63 -2.07
C ILE A 40 19.04 -6.13 -0.63
N ALA A 41 18.31 -5.48 0.26
CA ALA A 41 18.21 -5.88 1.66
C ALA A 41 17.66 -7.32 1.83
N TRP A 42 16.67 -7.69 1.01
CA TRP A 42 16.12 -9.05 1.00
C TRP A 42 17.18 -10.08 0.59
N THR A 43 17.99 -9.75 -0.43
CA THR A 43 19.08 -10.60 -0.91
C THR A 43 20.17 -10.78 0.14
N ASP A 44 20.55 -9.70 0.81
CA ASP A 44 21.55 -9.73 1.89
C ASP A 44 21.07 -10.57 3.07
N GLU A 45 19.79 -10.48 3.45
CA GLU A 45 19.19 -11.25 4.54
C GLU A 45 19.12 -12.75 4.22
N HIS A 46 18.81 -13.12 2.97
CA HIS A 46 18.56 -14.53 2.61
C HIS A 46 19.72 -15.19 1.86
N GLY A 47 20.76 -14.45 1.49
CA GLY A 47 21.98 -14.96 0.84
C GLY A 47 21.82 -15.33 -0.64
N HIS A 48 20.68 -15.01 -1.27
CA HIS A 48 20.43 -15.24 -2.70
C HIS A 48 19.41 -14.23 -3.26
N GLN A 49 19.41 -14.04 -4.57
CA GLN A 49 18.40 -13.23 -5.25
C GLN A 49 17.02 -13.88 -5.15
N PRO A 50 15.95 -13.09 -4.90
CA PRO A 50 14.62 -13.66 -4.77
C PRO A 50 14.13 -14.28 -6.06
N ALA A 51 13.66 -15.53 -5.99
CA ALA A 51 12.96 -16.17 -7.08
C ALA A 51 11.54 -15.58 -7.24
N PRO A 52 10.96 -15.62 -8.45
CA PRO A 52 9.62 -15.08 -8.70
C PRO A 52 8.51 -15.63 -7.77
N SER A 53 8.64 -16.89 -7.35
CA SER A 53 7.67 -17.57 -6.47
C SER A 53 7.84 -17.27 -4.98
N GLU A 54 8.98 -16.69 -4.58
CA GLU A 54 9.25 -16.37 -3.20
C GLU A 54 8.43 -15.17 -2.71
N ARG A 55 8.23 -15.10 -1.42
CA ARG A 55 7.39 -14.05 -0.80
C ARG A 55 8.11 -12.71 -0.80
N LEU A 56 7.37 -11.67 -1.17
CA LEU A 56 7.84 -10.30 -1.03
C LEU A 56 8.11 -9.96 0.45
N PHE A 57 7.18 -10.34 1.32
CA PHE A 57 7.30 -10.22 2.78
C PHE A 57 7.20 -11.62 3.40
N PRO A 58 8.33 -12.32 3.54
CA PRO A 58 8.36 -13.67 4.08
C PRO A 58 8.23 -13.67 5.61
N ALA A 59 7.82 -14.81 6.15
CA ALA A 59 7.92 -15.08 7.58
C ALA A 59 9.39 -15.28 7.98
N MET A 60 9.72 -15.01 9.23
CA MET A 60 11.06 -15.23 9.76
C MET A 60 11.51 -16.69 9.54
N GLY A 61 12.70 -16.88 9.01
CA GLY A 61 13.27 -18.21 8.72
C GLY A 61 12.66 -18.94 7.52
N SER A 62 11.92 -18.24 6.67
CA SER A 62 11.33 -18.81 5.45
C SER A 62 11.32 -17.77 4.32
N THR A 63 11.43 -18.23 3.07
CA THR A 63 11.23 -17.38 1.89
C THR A 63 9.90 -17.67 1.17
N THR A 64 9.26 -18.80 1.54
CA THR A 64 8.03 -19.29 0.90
C THR A 64 6.77 -19.05 1.72
N GLN A 65 6.89 -18.96 3.04
CA GLN A 65 5.77 -18.66 3.93
C GLN A 65 5.56 -17.15 4.06
N PRO A 66 4.32 -16.66 3.98
CA PRO A 66 4.05 -15.23 4.12
C PRO A 66 4.17 -14.79 5.58
N MET A 67 4.63 -13.56 5.78
CA MET A 67 4.53 -12.87 7.08
C MET A 67 3.06 -12.84 7.55
N THR A 68 2.83 -13.09 8.83
CA THR A 68 1.49 -12.97 9.42
C THR A 68 1.09 -11.51 9.57
N ARG A 69 -0.22 -11.25 9.64
CA ARG A 69 -0.73 -9.90 9.90
C ARG A 69 -0.20 -9.34 11.22
N GLN A 70 -0.15 -10.16 12.27
CA GLN A 70 0.37 -9.74 13.57
C GLN A 70 1.85 -9.33 13.49
N ALA A 71 2.66 -10.10 12.74
CA ALA A 71 4.07 -9.77 12.54
C ALA A 71 4.25 -8.45 11.79
N ALA A 72 3.45 -8.22 10.75
CA ALA A 72 3.45 -6.96 10.00
C ALA A 72 3.02 -5.77 10.87
N ASP A 73 1.94 -5.92 11.66
CA ASP A 73 1.48 -4.88 12.59
C ASP A 73 2.51 -4.60 13.69
N LYS A 74 3.20 -5.63 14.19
CA LYS A 74 4.28 -5.46 15.17
C LYS A 74 5.46 -4.69 14.59
N ALA A 75 5.90 -5.06 13.38
CA ALA A 75 6.99 -4.37 12.69
C ALA A 75 6.65 -2.89 12.44
N LEU A 76 5.43 -2.60 11.97
CA LEU A 76 4.96 -1.24 11.76
C LEU A 76 4.98 -0.43 13.07
N ARG A 77 4.45 -0.97 14.15
CA ARG A 77 4.44 -0.29 15.46
C ARG A 77 5.85 -0.02 15.97
N SER A 78 6.77 -0.96 15.80
CA SER A 78 8.18 -0.78 16.18
C SER A 78 8.83 0.38 15.43
N ILE A 79 8.62 0.46 14.10
CA ILE A 79 9.14 1.55 13.27
C ILE A 79 8.50 2.89 13.67
N CYS A 80 7.18 2.93 13.84
CA CYS A 80 6.47 4.15 14.25
C CYS A 80 6.95 4.64 15.61
N SER A 81 7.14 3.74 16.57
CA SER A 81 7.68 4.07 17.90
C SER A 81 9.08 4.66 17.80
N ALA A 82 9.97 4.06 17.01
CA ALA A 82 11.33 4.55 16.80
C ALA A 82 11.37 5.96 16.15
N LEU A 83 10.34 6.29 15.35
CA LEU A 83 10.18 7.60 14.69
C LEU A 83 9.35 8.60 15.52
N GLY A 84 8.91 8.24 16.72
CA GLY A 84 8.05 9.09 17.56
C GLY A 84 6.63 9.29 17.00
N LEU A 85 6.18 8.45 16.06
CA LEU A 85 4.85 8.53 15.44
C LEU A 85 3.82 7.77 16.28
N GLN A 86 2.71 8.44 16.62
CA GLN A 86 1.60 7.85 17.38
C GLN A 86 0.36 7.68 16.50
N GLY A 87 -0.49 6.69 16.84
CA GLY A 87 -1.78 6.48 16.17
C GLY A 87 -1.69 5.98 14.73
N VAL A 88 -0.51 5.56 14.26
CA VAL A 88 -0.32 5.06 12.90
C VAL A 88 -0.69 3.57 12.84
N SER A 89 -1.50 3.22 11.85
CA SER A 89 -1.90 1.84 11.53
C SER A 89 -1.77 1.59 10.03
N THR A 90 -1.98 0.35 9.60
CA THR A 90 -2.00 0.01 8.17
C THR A 90 -3.08 0.80 7.40
N HIS A 91 -4.19 1.16 8.06
CA HIS A 91 -5.23 2.01 7.48
C HIS A 91 -4.81 3.46 7.29
N SER A 92 -3.87 3.96 8.11
CA SER A 92 -3.37 5.33 8.02
C SER A 92 -2.70 5.61 6.67
N PHE A 93 -1.96 4.64 6.11
CA PHE A 93 -1.35 4.78 4.78
C PHE A 93 -2.40 4.91 3.67
N ARG A 94 -3.45 4.07 3.73
CA ARG A 94 -4.54 4.13 2.75
C ARG A 94 -5.31 5.46 2.85
N ARG A 95 -5.59 5.92 4.07
CA ARG A 95 -6.24 7.21 4.34
C ARG A 95 -5.40 8.37 3.81
N SER A 96 -4.12 8.43 4.16
CA SER A 96 -3.21 9.48 3.71
C SER A 96 -3.07 9.53 2.18
N LEU A 97 -3.00 8.35 1.52
CA LEU A 97 -2.96 8.28 0.07
C LEU A 97 -4.24 8.84 -0.55
N ALA A 98 -5.43 8.44 -0.03
CA ALA A 98 -6.72 8.91 -0.52
C ALA A 98 -6.86 10.43 -0.34
N GLN A 99 -6.63 10.94 0.85
CA GLN A 99 -6.70 12.38 1.15
C GLN A 99 -5.73 13.20 0.31
N SER A 100 -4.46 12.74 0.19
CA SER A 100 -3.46 13.43 -0.63
C SER A 100 -3.84 13.45 -2.11
N ALA A 101 -4.42 12.36 -2.63
CA ALA A 101 -4.86 12.30 -4.02
C ALA A 101 -6.05 13.25 -4.28
N VAL A 102 -7.03 13.26 -3.38
CA VAL A 102 -8.19 14.16 -3.45
C VAL A 102 -7.76 15.62 -3.42
N ARG A 103 -6.90 16.01 -2.48
CA ARG A 103 -6.37 17.40 -2.39
C ARG A 103 -5.62 17.84 -3.64
N ARG A 104 -5.06 16.91 -4.42
CA ARG A 104 -4.44 17.20 -5.72
C ARG A 104 -5.43 17.22 -6.88
N GLY A 105 -6.73 17.12 -6.61
CA GLY A 105 -7.77 17.12 -7.65
C GLY A 105 -7.87 15.81 -8.43
N VAL A 106 -7.31 14.70 -7.92
CA VAL A 106 -7.44 13.40 -8.59
C VAL A 106 -8.89 12.93 -8.53
N PRO A 107 -9.52 12.59 -9.67
CA PRO A 107 -10.91 12.14 -9.69
C PRO A 107 -11.16 10.94 -8.76
N LEU A 108 -12.28 10.93 -8.03
CA LEU A 108 -12.59 9.93 -7.01
C LEU A 108 -12.58 8.48 -7.53
N HIS A 109 -13.02 8.26 -8.77
CA HIS A 109 -12.98 6.92 -9.37
C HIS A 109 -11.54 6.42 -9.59
N VAL A 110 -10.58 7.32 -9.84
CA VAL A 110 -9.15 6.99 -9.93
C VAL A 110 -8.60 6.65 -8.55
N VAL A 111 -8.93 7.47 -7.53
CA VAL A 111 -8.57 7.20 -6.14
C VAL A 111 -9.12 5.84 -5.70
N GLN A 112 -10.38 5.54 -6.01
CA GLN A 112 -11.02 4.25 -5.73
C GLN A 112 -10.24 3.09 -6.36
N ARG A 113 -9.84 3.22 -7.61
CA ARG A 113 -9.08 2.19 -8.32
C ARG A 113 -7.73 1.92 -7.66
N VAL A 114 -7.01 2.97 -7.25
CA VAL A 114 -5.70 2.85 -6.61
C VAL A 114 -5.83 2.27 -5.20
N THR A 115 -6.76 2.76 -4.40
CA THR A 115 -6.94 2.35 -3.01
C THR A 115 -7.72 1.04 -2.86
N GLY A 116 -8.51 0.66 -3.86
CA GLY A 116 -9.33 -0.54 -3.86
C GLY A 116 -10.57 -0.45 -2.96
N HIS A 117 -11.14 0.73 -2.78
CA HIS A 117 -12.43 0.88 -2.09
C HIS A 117 -13.57 0.28 -2.94
N LYS A 118 -14.52 -0.39 -2.28
CA LYS A 118 -15.65 -1.05 -2.96
C LYS A 118 -16.62 -0.05 -3.60
N SER A 119 -16.81 1.12 -2.99
CA SER A 119 -17.71 2.15 -3.47
C SER A 119 -17.08 3.53 -3.31
N LEU A 120 -17.58 4.52 -4.07
CA LEU A 120 -17.20 5.92 -3.90
C LEU A 120 -17.65 6.47 -2.54
N GLY A 121 -18.78 5.99 -2.01
CA GLY A 121 -19.28 6.35 -0.68
C GLY A 121 -18.29 6.02 0.44
N SER A 122 -17.53 4.92 0.31
CA SER A 122 -16.49 4.60 1.29
C SER A 122 -15.25 5.51 1.23
N LEU A 123 -15.16 6.39 0.24
CA LEU A 123 -14.18 7.48 0.18
C LEU A 123 -14.71 8.76 0.84
N GLY A 124 -16.02 8.87 1.07
CA GLY A 124 -16.66 10.06 1.68
C GLY A 124 -16.09 10.42 3.05
N GLU A 125 -15.71 9.43 3.84
CA GLU A 125 -15.04 9.63 5.13
C GLU A 125 -13.68 10.35 5.03
N TYR A 126 -13.10 10.44 3.83
CA TYR A 126 -11.80 11.08 3.55
C TYR A 126 -11.95 12.42 2.85
N LEU A 127 -13.20 12.84 2.57
CA LEU A 127 -13.54 14.05 1.84
C LEU A 127 -14.03 15.14 2.82
N ASP A 128 -13.19 15.55 3.75
CA ASP A 128 -13.45 16.76 4.52
C ASP A 128 -13.25 17.96 3.59
N ALA A 129 -14.33 18.51 3.07
CA ALA A 129 -14.31 19.78 2.36
C ALA A 129 -14.09 20.90 3.39
N SER A 130 -13.04 21.69 3.22
CA SER A 130 -12.87 22.93 3.99
C SER A 130 -13.89 23.97 3.56
N GLU A 131 -14.22 24.92 4.45
CA GLU A 131 -15.11 26.05 4.09
C GLU A 131 -14.62 26.80 2.85
N ALA A 132 -13.30 26.92 2.66
CA ALA A 132 -12.71 27.56 1.49
C ALA A 132 -13.02 26.78 0.19
N GLU A 133 -12.94 25.45 0.21
CA GLU A 133 -13.29 24.60 -0.95
C GLU A 133 -14.79 24.66 -1.25
N VAL A 134 -15.64 24.77 -0.20
CA VAL A 134 -17.08 24.96 -0.39
C VAL A 134 -17.37 26.33 -1.01
N LEU A 135 -16.72 27.39 -0.55
CA LEU A 135 -16.87 28.74 -1.12
C LEU A 135 -16.39 28.80 -2.57
N GLU A 136 -15.28 28.17 -2.91
CA GLU A 136 -14.79 28.07 -4.28
C GLU A 136 -15.77 27.32 -5.20
N ALA A 137 -16.40 26.26 -4.69
CA ALA A 137 -17.36 25.47 -5.47
C ALA A 137 -18.69 26.20 -5.77
N ILE A 138 -19.08 27.15 -4.92
CA ILE A 138 -20.31 27.93 -5.10
C ILE A 138 -20.11 29.29 -5.82
N GLY A 139 -18.86 29.63 -6.14
CA GLY A 139 -18.52 30.85 -6.89
C GLY A 139 -18.41 32.10 -6.07
#